data_50d88cb1cd9e481f1577fbed761680d7
#
_entry.id   50d88cb1cd9e481f1577fbed761680d7
#
_cell.length_a   1.000
_cell.length_b   1.000
_cell.length_c   1.000
_cell.angle_alpha   90.00
_cell.angle_beta   90.00
_cell.angle_gamma   90.00
#
_symmetry.space_group_name_H-M   'P 1'
#
loop_
_entity.id
_entity.type
_entity.pdbx_description
1 polymer ?
#
loop_
_entity_poly.entity_id
_entity_poly.type
_entity_poly.pdbx_seq_one_letter_code
_entity_poly.pdbx_strand_id
1 'polypeptide(L)'
;MKILFIIQGEGRGHLTQALSLRQKLTDEGHQVVGVLVGKSPARRLPDFFSKKIEAPVYPFESPNFLPSAQNKQVNLVKSVAYNVFRLHKYMSSVRYINRMIKETGADVVINFYELLTGLTYLFCRPKAVMVCIAHQYLFLHPDFTFPKENRLSLASLKFFTRITAIGAAKKLALSFRKMREVPADGIVVVPPLLRKEVLEMTPTKGDYLHGYLLNSGFGEEICSWHKVHPSIELHIFWDKKEVLPEVKVDSRLSFHQLNDTLFVRYMAGARAYATTAGFESVCEAMYLGKPVLMVPTHIEQACNAFDAVHAGAGVIADRFDLDALLQLSQTHQPNLAFSHWVKQADWLILREFRPDLLMEETPASLWHRLSTRWIYRFGKSLS
;
A
#
# COMPACT_ATOMS: atom_id res chain seq x y z
N MET A 1 -19.80 11.64 10.72
CA MET A 1 -19.95 11.62 9.25
C MET A 1 -20.15 10.19 8.77
N LYS A 2 -20.88 10.01 7.66
CA LYS A 2 -20.98 8.75 6.92
C LYS A 2 -19.83 8.65 5.92
N ILE A 3 -19.04 7.59 6.02
CA ILE A 3 -17.81 7.42 5.24
C ILE A 3 -17.92 6.15 4.37
N LEU A 4 -17.62 6.26 3.09
CA LEU A 4 -17.53 5.14 2.17
C LEU A 4 -16.06 4.89 1.83
N PHE A 5 -15.59 3.67 2.04
CA PHE A 5 -14.25 3.26 1.61
C PHE A 5 -14.27 2.74 0.18
N ILE A 6 -13.28 3.10 -0.62
CA ILE A 6 -13.04 2.51 -1.94
C ILE A 6 -11.58 2.10 -1.99
N ILE A 7 -11.33 0.80 -2.20
CA ILE A 7 -10.03 0.19 -1.96
C ILE A 7 -9.56 -0.54 -3.21
N GLN A 8 -8.31 -0.33 -3.59
CA GLN A 8 -7.61 -1.16 -4.56
C GLN A 8 -7.29 -2.52 -3.92
N GLY A 9 -7.93 -3.59 -4.39
CA GLY A 9 -7.95 -4.91 -3.74
C GLY A 9 -6.94 -5.93 -4.29
N GLU A 10 -6.05 -5.55 -5.20
CA GLU A 10 -5.04 -6.46 -5.75
C GLU A 10 -3.92 -6.75 -4.75
N GLY A 11 -3.53 -5.76 -3.95
CA GLY A 11 -2.58 -5.88 -2.85
C GLY A 11 -3.25 -6.05 -1.50
N ARG A 12 -2.53 -6.59 -0.52
CA ARG A 12 -3.02 -6.69 0.87
C ARG A 12 -2.84 -5.40 1.65
N GLY A 13 -1.85 -4.56 1.29
CA GLY A 13 -1.48 -3.35 2.02
C GLY A 13 -2.65 -2.40 2.19
N HIS A 14 -3.32 -2.01 1.10
CA HIS A 14 -4.47 -1.10 1.18
C HIS A 14 -5.64 -1.67 1.98
N LEU A 15 -5.84 -2.99 1.96
CA LEU A 15 -6.85 -3.65 2.80
C LEU A 15 -6.48 -3.52 4.29
N THR A 16 -5.22 -3.70 4.64
CA THR A 16 -4.71 -3.54 6.01
C THR A 16 -4.82 -2.08 6.48
N GLN A 17 -4.46 -1.12 5.62
CA GLN A 17 -4.64 0.31 5.89
C GLN A 17 -6.11 0.66 6.18
N ALA A 18 -7.02 0.12 5.37
CA ALA A 18 -8.46 0.35 5.55
C ALA A 18 -8.99 -0.22 6.88
N LEU A 19 -8.55 -1.41 7.30
CA LEU A 19 -8.89 -1.99 8.59
C LEU A 19 -8.40 -1.10 9.74
N SER A 20 -7.14 -0.67 9.70
CA SER A 20 -6.54 0.17 10.73
C SER A 20 -7.24 1.53 10.82
N LEU A 21 -7.56 2.15 9.68
CA LEU A 21 -8.24 3.44 9.67
C LEU A 21 -9.71 3.33 10.10
N ARG A 22 -10.41 2.26 9.69
CA ARG A 22 -11.81 2.04 10.06
C ARG A 22 -12.01 2.06 11.56
N GLN A 23 -11.19 1.34 12.32
CA GLN A 23 -11.29 1.30 13.77
C GLN A 23 -11.16 2.70 14.37
N LYS A 24 -10.12 3.44 13.98
CA LYS A 24 -9.85 4.79 14.47
C LYS A 24 -10.98 5.78 14.17
N LEU A 25 -11.54 5.73 12.94
CA LEU A 25 -12.68 6.58 12.58
C LEU A 25 -13.95 6.24 13.36
N THR A 26 -14.16 4.96 13.66
CA THR A 26 -15.32 4.54 14.48
C THR A 26 -15.18 5.00 15.93
N ASP A 27 -13.98 4.94 16.50
CA ASP A 27 -13.68 5.42 17.84
C ASP A 27 -13.91 6.94 17.96
N GLU A 28 -13.75 7.71 16.87
CA GLU A 28 -14.06 9.14 16.73
C GLU A 28 -15.55 9.41 16.40
N GLY A 29 -16.42 8.39 16.43
CA GLY A 29 -17.85 8.53 16.18
C GLY A 29 -18.24 8.67 14.71
N HIS A 30 -17.36 8.36 13.76
CA HIS A 30 -17.70 8.27 12.34
C HIS A 30 -18.26 6.89 11.98
N GLN A 31 -19.13 6.84 10.98
CA GLN A 31 -19.73 5.59 10.51
C GLN A 31 -19.18 5.20 9.14
N VAL A 32 -18.51 4.04 9.03
CA VAL A 32 -18.17 3.45 7.75
C VAL A 32 -19.40 2.72 7.21
N VAL A 33 -20.09 3.34 6.24
CA VAL A 33 -21.38 2.85 5.71
C VAL A 33 -21.25 1.77 4.65
N GLY A 34 -20.04 1.56 4.14
CA GLY A 34 -19.75 0.51 3.18
C GLY A 34 -18.31 0.54 2.71
N VAL A 35 -17.88 -0.54 2.07
CA VAL A 35 -16.54 -0.73 1.54
C VAL A 35 -16.62 -1.31 0.13
N LEU A 36 -16.24 -0.52 -0.87
CA LEU A 36 -16.13 -0.97 -2.24
C LEU A 36 -14.70 -1.46 -2.49
N VAL A 37 -14.55 -2.66 -3.06
CA VAL A 37 -13.22 -3.22 -3.32
C VAL A 37 -13.06 -3.50 -4.80
N GLY A 38 -12.21 -2.71 -5.45
CA GLY A 38 -11.81 -2.90 -6.85
C GLY A 38 -10.83 -4.06 -6.97
N LYS A 39 -11.19 -5.07 -7.77
CA LYS A 39 -10.34 -6.25 -7.98
C LYS A 39 -10.53 -6.85 -9.37
N SER A 40 -9.53 -7.58 -9.83
CA SER A 40 -9.68 -8.42 -11.01
C SER A 40 -10.54 -9.66 -10.71
N PRO A 41 -11.16 -10.28 -11.73
CA PRO A 41 -11.95 -11.50 -11.54
C PRO A 41 -11.17 -12.65 -10.91
N ALA A 42 -9.87 -12.74 -11.17
CA ALA A 42 -9.00 -13.79 -10.64
C ALA A 42 -8.60 -13.59 -9.17
N ARG A 43 -8.76 -12.37 -8.63
CA ARG A 43 -8.40 -12.06 -7.24
C ARG A 43 -9.55 -12.41 -6.30
N ARG A 44 -9.26 -13.19 -5.26
CA ARG A 44 -10.18 -13.40 -4.13
C ARG A 44 -9.80 -12.45 -2.99
N LEU A 45 -10.80 -11.87 -2.36
CA LEU A 45 -10.58 -11.09 -1.15
C LEU A 45 -10.13 -12.04 -0.04
N PRO A 46 -9.11 -11.65 0.74
CA PRO A 46 -8.71 -12.44 1.89
C PRO A 46 -9.82 -12.51 2.93
N ASP A 47 -10.07 -13.70 3.47
CA ASP A 47 -11.15 -13.94 4.45
C ASP A 47 -11.02 -13.07 5.70
N PHE A 48 -9.79 -12.78 6.13
CA PHE A 48 -9.55 -11.92 7.29
C PHE A 48 -10.13 -10.53 7.10
N PHE A 49 -10.07 -9.99 5.87
CA PHE A 49 -10.58 -8.66 5.60
C PHE A 49 -12.10 -8.59 5.78
N SER A 50 -12.83 -9.49 5.15
CA SER A 50 -14.30 -9.56 5.24
C SER A 50 -14.78 -9.81 6.68
N LYS A 51 -14.00 -10.53 7.49
CA LYS A 51 -14.32 -10.81 8.89
C LYS A 51 -14.04 -9.62 9.82
N LYS A 52 -12.98 -8.83 9.54
CA LYS A 52 -12.51 -7.77 10.44
C LYS A 52 -13.06 -6.39 10.09
N ILE A 53 -13.51 -6.15 8.85
CA ILE A 53 -13.90 -4.79 8.41
C ILE A 53 -15.21 -4.30 9.03
N GLU A 54 -16.07 -5.20 9.52
CA GLU A 54 -17.35 -4.88 10.19
C GLU A 54 -18.18 -3.81 9.46
N ALA A 55 -18.19 -3.86 8.15
CA ALA A 55 -18.99 -3.02 7.25
C ALA A 55 -19.36 -3.82 6.01
N PRO A 56 -20.47 -3.51 5.31
CA PRO A 56 -20.83 -4.19 4.08
C PRO A 56 -19.74 -4.06 3.02
N VAL A 57 -19.32 -5.18 2.42
CA VAL A 57 -18.25 -5.21 1.39
C VAL A 57 -18.85 -5.48 0.02
N TYR A 58 -18.56 -4.61 -0.94
CA TYR A 58 -19.07 -4.64 -2.31
C TYR A 58 -17.92 -4.73 -3.31
N PRO A 59 -17.59 -5.92 -3.84
CA PRO A 59 -16.56 -6.05 -4.85
C PRO A 59 -17.04 -5.52 -6.22
N PHE A 60 -16.12 -4.90 -6.96
CA PHE A 60 -16.35 -4.50 -8.35
C PHE A 60 -15.11 -4.78 -9.21
N GLU A 61 -15.30 -4.79 -10.54
CA GLU A 61 -14.20 -5.05 -11.45
C GLU A 61 -13.37 -3.79 -11.69
N SER A 62 -12.04 -3.89 -11.46
CA SER A 62 -11.07 -2.82 -11.61
C SER A 62 -9.88 -3.26 -12.47
N PRO A 63 -9.19 -2.31 -13.14
CA PRO A 63 -7.96 -2.58 -13.89
C PRO A 63 -6.89 -3.23 -13.03
N ASN A 64 -6.16 -4.19 -13.60
CA ASN A 64 -5.06 -4.86 -12.96
C ASN A 64 -3.85 -5.00 -13.89
N PHE A 65 -2.66 -5.07 -13.31
CA PHE A 65 -1.43 -5.41 -14.02
C PHE A 65 -1.23 -6.93 -14.03
N LEU A 66 -1.07 -7.48 -15.23
CA LEU A 66 -0.87 -8.92 -15.38
C LEU A 66 0.59 -9.31 -15.09
N PRO A 67 0.83 -10.38 -14.32
CA PRO A 67 2.18 -10.88 -14.10
C PRO A 67 2.80 -11.39 -15.41
N SER A 68 4.14 -11.38 -15.49
CA SER A 68 4.84 -12.03 -16.61
C SER A 68 4.73 -13.55 -16.56
N ALA A 69 5.05 -14.22 -17.65
CA ALA A 69 5.04 -15.68 -17.75
C ALA A 69 5.95 -16.38 -16.71
N GLN A 70 7.00 -15.69 -16.24
CA GLN A 70 7.93 -16.18 -15.22
C GLN A 70 7.55 -15.77 -13.80
N ASN A 71 6.39 -15.14 -13.62
CA ASN A 71 5.89 -14.65 -12.33
C ASN A 71 6.85 -13.76 -11.51
N LYS A 72 7.86 -13.15 -12.12
CA LYS A 72 8.83 -12.28 -11.42
C LYS A 72 8.64 -10.77 -11.72
N GLN A 73 8.00 -10.42 -12.85
CA GLN A 73 7.81 -9.03 -13.28
C GLN A 73 6.42 -8.80 -13.89
N VAL A 74 6.01 -7.54 -14.03
CA VAL A 74 4.75 -7.15 -14.67
C VAL A 74 4.93 -7.08 -16.20
N ASN A 75 4.02 -7.71 -16.96
CA ASN A 75 3.99 -7.58 -18.42
C ASN A 75 3.13 -6.38 -18.84
N LEU A 76 3.77 -5.24 -19.09
CA LEU A 76 3.08 -3.98 -19.41
C LEU A 76 2.24 -4.06 -20.70
N VAL A 77 2.77 -4.65 -21.78
CA VAL A 77 2.06 -4.72 -23.08
C VAL A 77 0.79 -5.55 -22.95
N LYS A 78 0.88 -6.75 -22.35
CA LYS A 78 -0.30 -7.60 -22.10
C LYS A 78 -1.29 -6.93 -21.16
N SER A 79 -0.79 -6.23 -20.13
CA SER A 79 -1.64 -5.50 -19.17
C SER A 79 -2.41 -4.37 -19.85
N VAL A 80 -1.76 -3.59 -20.72
CA VAL A 80 -2.44 -2.51 -21.47
C VAL A 80 -3.50 -3.09 -22.41
N ALA A 81 -3.15 -4.08 -23.24
CA ALA A 81 -4.12 -4.72 -24.14
C ALA A 81 -5.33 -5.29 -23.38
N TYR A 82 -5.09 -6.04 -22.31
CA TYR A 82 -6.11 -6.61 -21.45
C TYR A 82 -7.08 -5.54 -20.90
N ASN A 83 -6.53 -4.43 -20.37
CA ASN A 83 -7.34 -3.36 -19.80
C ASN A 83 -8.10 -2.56 -20.87
N VAL A 84 -7.55 -2.35 -22.06
CA VAL A 84 -8.25 -1.69 -23.17
C VAL A 84 -9.46 -2.47 -23.62
N PHE A 85 -9.37 -3.80 -23.79
CA PHE A 85 -10.50 -4.65 -24.13
C PHE A 85 -11.61 -4.65 -23.09
N ARG A 86 -11.30 -4.29 -21.83
CA ARG A 86 -12.28 -4.26 -20.72
C ARG A 86 -12.78 -2.85 -20.39
N LEU A 87 -12.45 -1.86 -21.19
CA LEU A 87 -12.80 -0.45 -20.92
C LEU A 87 -14.31 -0.24 -20.68
N HIS A 88 -15.18 -0.96 -21.42
CA HIS A 88 -16.63 -0.89 -21.24
C HIS A 88 -17.08 -1.35 -19.83
N LYS A 89 -16.41 -2.37 -19.27
CA LYS A 89 -16.68 -2.85 -17.90
C LYS A 89 -16.25 -1.84 -16.86
N TYR A 90 -15.12 -1.19 -17.08
CA TYR A 90 -14.65 -0.15 -16.18
C TYR A 90 -15.59 1.06 -16.14
N MET A 91 -16.20 1.42 -17.26
CA MET A 91 -17.24 2.46 -17.29
C MET A 91 -18.51 2.02 -16.53
N SER A 92 -18.86 0.75 -16.53
CA SER A 92 -19.93 0.21 -15.68
C SER A 92 -19.57 0.29 -14.21
N SER A 93 -18.33 -0.03 -13.85
CA SER A 93 -17.82 0.12 -12.48
C SER A 93 -17.79 1.58 -12.02
N VAL A 94 -17.43 2.55 -12.89
CA VAL A 94 -17.51 3.99 -12.59
C VAL A 94 -18.94 4.40 -12.26
N ARG A 95 -19.94 3.96 -13.06
CA ARG A 95 -21.35 4.25 -12.77
C ARG A 95 -21.82 3.57 -11.48
N TYR A 96 -21.36 2.35 -11.23
CA TYR A 96 -21.63 1.60 -10.01
C TYR A 96 -21.10 2.33 -8.77
N ILE A 97 -19.84 2.75 -8.78
CA ILE A 97 -19.23 3.54 -7.68
C ILE A 97 -20.05 4.81 -7.41
N ASN A 98 -20.39 5.58 -8.47
CA ASN A 98 -21.20 6.79 -8.33
C ASN A 98 -22.58 6.52 -7.73
N ARG A 99 -23.23 5.42 -8.14
CA ARG A 99 -24.50 4.98 -7.57
C ARG A 99 -24.36 4.65 -6.09
N MET A 100 -23.35 3.86 -5.70
CA MET A 100 -23.11 3.50 -4.31
C MET A 100 -22.80 4.70 -3.42
N ILE A 101 -22.06 5.70 -3.90
CA ILE A 101 -21.83 6.95 -3.16
C ILE A 101 -23.18 7.64 -2.85
N LYS A 102 -24.11 7.66 -3.82
CA LYS A 102 -25.45 8.27 -3.64
C LYS A 102 -26.33 7.45 -2.71
N GLU A 103 -26.41 6.13 -2.92
CA GLU A 103 -27.28 5.21 -2.16
C GLU A 103 -26.87 5.11 -0.69
N THR A 104 -25.58 5.13 -0.40
CA THR A 104 -25.07 5.12 0.99
C THR A 104 -25.23 6.48 1.69
N GLY A 105 -25.44 7.55 0.94
CA GLY A 105 -25.49 8.90 1.47
C GLY A 105 -24.18 9.30 2.14
N ALA A 106 -23.05 8.85 1.58
CA ALA A 106 -21.74 9.14 2.15
C ALA A 106 -21.42 10.64 2.06
N ASP A 107 -20.97 11.21 3.19
CA ASP A 107 -20.44 12.58 3.25
C ASP A 107 -19.03 12.63 2.70
N VAL A 108 -18.25 11.56 2.99
CA VAL A 108 -16.84 11.44 2.64
C VAL A 108 -16.57 10.09 1.96
N VAL A 109 -15.78 10.12 0.90
CA VAL A 109 -15.20 8.95 0.26
C VAL A 109 -13.72 8.88 0.60
N ILE A 110 -13.26 7.78 1.19
CA ILE A 110 -11.83 7.53 1.38
C ILE A 110 -11.35 6.58 0.30
N ASN A 111 -10.45 7.07 -0.55
CA ASN A 111 -9.86 6.32 -1.65
C ASN A 111 -8.49 5.75 -1.28
N PHE A 112 -8.41 4.43 -1.13
CA PHE A 112 -7.16 3.70 -0.94
C PHE A 112 -6.58 3.29 -2.30
N TYR A 113 -6.12 4.27 -3.05
CA TYR A 113 -5.42 4.14 -4.33
C TYR A 113 -6.20 3.47 -5.46
N GLU A 114 -7.53 3.43 -5.40
CA GLU A 114 -8.36 2.83 -6.46
C GLU A 114 -8.54 3.80 -7.64
N LEU A 115 -8.14 3.35 -8.83
CA LEU A 115 -8.13 4.15 -10.06
C LEU A 115 -9.51 4.63 -10.47
N LEU A 116 -10.50 3.74 -10.44
CA LEU A 116 -11.84 4.06 -10.93
C LEU A 116 -12.56 5.07 -10.03
N THR A 117 -12.09 5.25 -8.79
CA THR A 117 -12.59 6.34 -7.93
C THR A 117 -12.25 7.69 -8.52
N GLY A 118 -11.01 7.94 -8.92
CA GLY A 118 -10.61 9.19 -9.56
C GLY A 118 -11.37 9.43 -10.88
N LEU A 119 -11.58 8.38 -11.69
CA LEU A 119 -12.38 8.46 -12.90
C LEU A 119 -13.87 8.74 -12.59
N THR A 120 -14.39 8.21 -11.48
CA THR A 120 -15.76 8.51 -11.04
C THR A 120 -15.92 10.00 -10.72
N TYR A 121 -14.95 10.58 -10.02
CA TYR A 121 -14.96 12.01 -9.73
C TYR A 121 -14.78 12.86 -11.00
N LEU A 122 -13.98 12.41 -11.95
CA LEU A 122 -13.81 13.09 -13.24
C LEU A 122 -15.11 13.13 -14.05
N PHE A 123 -15.80 12.00 -14.19
CA PHE A 123 -16.95 11.88 -15.10
C PHE A 123 -18.30 12.15 -14.43
N CYS A 124 -18.47 11.73 -13.18
CA CYS A 124 -19.78 11.80 -12.50
C CYS A 124 -19.87 12.92 -11.45
N ARG A 125 -18.77 13.48 -10.99
CA ARG A 125 -18.69 14.59 -10.03
C ARG A 125 -19.58 14.38 -8.79
N PRO A 126 -19.39 13.31 -8.00
CA PRO A 126 -20.15 13.10 -6.77
C PRO A 126 -20.03 14.31 -5.81
N LYS A 127 -21.05 14.52 -4.97
CA LYS A 127 -21.03 15.61 -3.96
C LYS A 127 -20.18 15.27 -2.74
N ALA A 128 -19.99 13.96 -2.43
CA ALA A 128 -19.17 13.52 -1.32
C ALA A 128 -17.72 14.04 -1.47
N VAL A 129 -17.13 14.48 -0.37
CA VAL A 129 -15.72 14.93 -0.37
C VAL A 129 -14.82 13.70 -0.48
N MET A 130 -13.83 13.72 -1.38
CA MET A 130 -12.88 12.62 -1.51
C MET A 130 -11.56 12.94 -0.81
N VAL A 131 -11.13 12.05 0.08
CA VAL A 131 -9.81 12.01 0.69
C VAL A 131 -9.08 10.77 0.18
N CYS A 132 -7.90 10.94 -0.36
CA CYS A 132 -7.05 9.84 -0.79
C CYS A 132 -6.04 9.48 0.31
N ILE A 133 -5.75 8.19 0.49
CA ILE A 133 -4.74 7.73 1.45
C ILE A 133 -3.94 6.57 0.87
N ALA A 134 -2.62 6.73 0.73
CA ALA A 134 -1.66 5.70 0.35
C ALA A 134 -0.23 6.27 0.38
N HIS A 135 0.78 5.38 0.41
CA HIS A 135 2.18 5.79 0.27
C HIS A 135 2.49 6.39 -1.11
N GLN A 136 1.87 5.87 -2.16
CA GLN A 136 2.09 6.29 -3.54
C GLN A 136 1.82 7.79 -3.78
N TYR A 137 1.00 8.44 -2.96
CA TYR A 137 0.79 9.90 -3.06
C TYR A 137 2.05 10.68 -2.69
N LEU A 138 2.99 10.09 -1.98
CA LEU A 138 4.30 10.67 -1.71
C LEU A 138 5.13 10.82 -2.99
N PHE A 139 4.91 10.00 -4.02
CA PHE A 139 5.58 10.13 -5.33
C PHE A 139 5.19 11.40 -6.09
N LEU A 140 4.16 12.11 -5.64
CA LEU A 140 3.77 13.42 -6.16
C LEU A 140 4.38 14.58 -5.37
N HIS A 141 5.02 14.29 -4.22
CA HIS A 141 5.67 15.30 -3.40
C HIS A 141 6.94 15.85 -4.08
N PRO A 142 7.14 17.19 -4.12
CA PRO A 142 8.28 17.79 -4.84
C PRO A 142 9.63 17.38 -4.28
N ASP A 143 9.71 17.11 -2.97
CA ASP A 143 10.96 16.73 -2.30
C ASP A 143 11.17 15.20 -2.23
N PHE A 144 10.31 14.41 -2.89
CA PHE A 144 10.52 12.96 -2.96
C PHE A 144 11.66 12.63 -3.91
N THR A 145 12.65 11.90 -3.43
CA THR A 145 13.80 11.45 -4.22
C THR A 145 13.52 10.07 -4.80
N PHE A 146 13.68 9.94 -6.11
CA PHE A 146 13.46 8.68 -6.82
C PHE A 146 14.76 7.91 -7.02
N PRO A 147 14.71 6.56 -7.05
CA PRO A 147 15.86 5.75 -7.49
C PRO A 147 16.21 6.03 -8.95
N LYS A 148 17.42 5.61 -9.36
CA LYS A 148 17.84 5.66 -10.76
C LYS A 148 17.11 4.55 -11.54
N GLU A 149 15.93 4.86 -12.03
CA GLU A 149 15.04 3.94 -12.74
C GLU A 149 14.66 4.49 -14.12
N ASN A 150 14.04 3.64 -14.93
CA ASN A 150 13.55 4.04 -16.23
C ASN A 150 12.58 5.22 -16.13
N ARG A 151 12.90 6.35 -16.79
CA ARG A 151 12.11 7.59 -16.75
C ARG A 151 10.66 7.39 -17.19
N LEU A 152 10.42 6.51 -18.17
CA LEU A 152 9.06 6.22 -18.65
C LEU A 152 8.24 5.46 -17.58
N SER A 153 8.86 4.50 -16.89
CA SER A 153 8.22 3.77 -15.78
C SER A 153 7.85 4.71 -14.63
N LEU A 154 8.75 5.62 -14.25
CA LEU A 154 8.49 6.64 -13.23
C LEU A 154 7.39 7.62 -13.66
N ALA A 155 7.40 8.06 -14.91
CA ALA A 155 6.35 8.94 -15.45
C ALA A 155 4.99 8.24 -15.46
N SER A 156 4.95 6.97 -15.85
CA SER A 156 3.72 6.15 -15.83
C SER A 156 3.19 5.96 -14.41
N LEU A 157 4.05 5.67 -13.43
CA LEU A 157 3.67 5.57 -12.02
C LEU A 157 3.07 6.88 -11.50
N LYS A 158 3.74 8.02 -11.75
CA LYS A 158 3.24 9.35 -11.37
C LYS A 158 1.91 9.69 -12.06
N PHE A 159 1.78 9.35 -13.34
CA PHE A 159 0.55 9.57 -14.08
C PHE A 159 -0.62 8.76 -13.51
N PHE A 160 -0.41 7.47 -13.27
CA PHE A 160 -1.39 6.61 -12.62
C PHE A 160 -1.80 7.16 -11.25
N THR A 161 -0.82 7.53 -10.41
CA THR A 161 -1.07 8.12 -9.09
C THR A 161 -1.90 9.41 -9.18
N ARG A 162 -1.67 10.26 -10.19
CA ARG A 162 -2.49 11.46 -10.40
C ARG A 162 -3.93 11.12 -10.75
N ILE A 163 -4.15 10.09 -11.58
CA ILE A 163 -5.52 9.69 -11.96
C ILE A 163 -6.30 9.20 -10.74
N THR A 164 -5.70 8.41 -9.86
CA THR A 164 -6.37 7.92 -8.65
C THR A 164 -6.84 9.06 -7.74
N ALA A 165 -6.23 10.24 -7.83
CA ALA A 165 -6.51 11.39 -6.98
C ALA A 165 -7.28 12.51 -7.68
N ILE A 166 -7.83 12.28 -8.88
CA ILE A 166 -8.64 13.31 -9.57
C ILE A 166 -9.89 13.61 -8.73
N GLY A 167 -10.06 14.90 -8.37
CA GLY A 167 -11.19 15.36 -7.55
C GLY A 167 -10.99 15.18 -6.04
N ALA A 168 -9.83 14.70 -5.58
CA ALA A 168 -9.54 14.62 -4.16
C ALA A 168 -9.31 16.01 -3.54
N ALA A 169 -9.95 16.25 -2.39
CA ALA A 169 -9.70 17.40 -1.54
C ALA A 169 -8.30 17.33 -0.93
N LYS A 170 -7.96 16.15 -0.38
CA LYS A 170 -6.67 15.90 0.27
C LYS A 170 -6.08 14.57 -0.18
N LYS A 171 -4.76 14.49 -0.17
CA LYS A 171 -3.95 13.29 -0.38
C LYS A 171 -3.11 13.05 0.86
N LEU A 172 -3.52 12.11 1.72
CA LEU A 172 -2.76 11.68 2.89
C LEU A 172 -1.66 10.73 2.40
N ALA A 173 -0.47 11.27 2.24
CA ALA A 173 0.70 10.55 1.76
C ALA A 173 1.38 9.86 2.95
N LEU A 174 1.20 8.53 3.07
CA LEU A 174 1.86 7.73 4.09
C LEU A 174 3.37 7.75 3.88
N SER A 175 4.15 7.98 4.91
CA SER A 175 5.61 8.17 4.79
C SER A 175 6.39 7.50 5.91
N PHE A 176 7.59 7.00 5.56
CA PHE A 176 8.57 6.51 6.54
C PHE A 176 9.14 7.61 7.44
N ARG A 177 9.01 8.89 7.06
CA ARG A 177 9.55 10.03 7.80
C ARG A 177 8.67 11.26 7.65
N LYS A 178 8.80 12.16 8.59
CA LYS A 178 8.15 13.48 8.50
C LYS A 178 8.72 14.26 7.31
N MET A 179 7.85 14.81 6.48
CA MET A 179 8.18 15.75 5.43
C MET A 179 7.25 16.96 5.53
N ARG A 180 7.58 18.08 4.86
CA ARG A 180 6.70 19.24 4.81
C ARG A 180 5.40 18.91 4.08
N GLU A 181 4.33 19.56 4.46
CA GLU A 181 3.08 19.53 3.72
C GLU A 181 3.20 20.35 2.42
N VAL A 182 2.40 19.98 1.40
CA VAL A 182 2.28 20.74 0.14
C VAL A 182 0.82 21.14 -0.07
N PRO A 183 0.30 22.14 0.68
CA PRO A 183 -1.11 22.51 0.66
C PRO A 183 -1.59 22.88 -0.75
N ALA A 184 -0.71 23.53 -1.52
CA ALA A 184 -0.98 23.87 -2.89
C ALA A 184 -1.35 22.68 -3.77
N ASP A 185 -0.87 21.49 -3.49
CA ASP A 185 -1.20 20.24 -4.18
C ASP A 185 -2.15 19.34 -3.36
N GLY A 186 -2.60 19.79 -2.20
CA GLY A 186 -3.44 19.03 -1.28
C GLY A 186 -2.72 17.79 -0.72
N ILE A 187 -1.38 17.83 -0.60
CA ILE A 187 -0.59 16.71 -0.06
C ILE A 187 -0.30 16.99 1.41
N VAL A 188 -0.80 16.09 2.26
CA VAL A 188 -0.53 16.05 3.70
C VAL A 188 0.30 14.80 3.97
N VAL A 189 1.50 14.97 4.52
CA VAL A 189 2.37 13.84 4.84
C VAL A 189 2.04 13.32 6.22
N VAL A 190 1.70 12.03 6.30
CA VAL A 190 1.26 11.37 7.54
C VAL A 190 2.04 10.08 7.80
N PRO A 191 2.09 9.61 9.06
CA PRO A 191 2.71 8.33 9.38
C PRO A 191 1.99 7.15 8.72
N PRO A 192 2.65 5.98 8.60
CA PRO A 192 1.99 4.76 8.13
C PRO A 192 0.88 4.31 9.10
N LEU A 193 -0.15 3.69 8.55
CA LEU A 193 -1.27 3.08 9.27
C LEU A 193 -0.92 1.65 9.66
N LEU A 194 -0.23 1.48 10.78
CA LEU A 194 0.06 0.14 11.28
C LEU A 194 -1.15 -0.47 11.96
N ARG A 195 -1.28 -1.80 11.84
CA ARG A 195 -2.34 -2.55 12.53
C ARG A 195 -2.07 -2.63 14.03
N LYS A 196 -3.14 -2.70 14.81
CA LYS A 196 -3.10 -2.73 16.28
C LYS A 196 -2.21 -3.87 16.79
N GLU A 197 -2.28 -5.04 16.15
CA GLU A 197 -1.49 -6.21 16.51
C GLU A 197 0.02 -5.95 16.45
N VAL A 198 0.49 -5.11 15.53
CA VAL A 198 1.91 -4.71 15.45
C VAL A 198 2.26 -3.68 16.52
N LEU A 199 1.36 -2.71 16.74
CA LEU A 199 1.61 -1.63 17.72
C LEU A 199 1.69 -2.16 19.16
N GLU A 200 0.97 -3.24 19.48
CA GLU A 200 0.92 -3.87 20.81
C GLU A 200 1.97 -4.99 20.97
N MET A 201 2.66 -5.40 19.89
CA MET A 201 3.61 -6.48 19.95
C MET A 201 4.93 -6.05 20.59
N THR A 202 5.42 -6.87 21.52
CA THR A 202 6.77 -6.70 22.09
C THR A 202 7.78 -7.45 21.22
N PRO A 203 8.69 -6.74 20.52
CA PRO A 203 9.68 -7.42 19.68
C PRO A 203 10.73 -8.15 20.52
N THR A 204 11.16 -9.33 20.04
CA THR A 204 12.28 -10.08 20.59
C THR A 204 13.30 -10.35 19.49
N LYS A 205 14.51 -10.73 19.84
CA LYS A 205 15.56 -11.07 18.88
C LYS A 205 15.81 -12.59 18.93
N GLY A 206 15.07 -13.33 18.10
CA GLY A 206 15.29 -14.77 17.92
C GLY A 206 16.44 -15.09 16.98
N ASP A 207 16.69 -16.39 16.78
CA ASP A 207 17.79 -16.89 15.94
C ASP A 207 17.36 -17.25 14.53
N TYR A 208 16.15 -16.90 14.11
CA TYR A 208 15.62 -17.21 12.79
C TYR A 208 15.43 -15.96 11.92
N LEU A 209 15.40 -16.16 10.61
CA LEU A 209 15.04 -15.15 9.65
C LEU A 209 13.57 -15.32 9.23
N HIS A 210 12.88 -14.20 9.10
CA HIS A 210 11.52 -14.13 8.59
C HIS A 210 11.52 -13.55 7.17
N GLY A 211 10.65 -14.06 6.29
CA GLY A 211 10.56 -13.54 4.93
C GLY A 211 9.14 -13.53 4.38
N TYR A 212 8.92 -12.62 3.40
CA TYR A 212 7.69 -12.58 2.60
C TYR A 212 8.01 -12.51 1.12
N LEU A 213 7.51 -13.47 0.37
CA LEU A 213 7.62 -13.56 -1.06
C LEU A 213 6.24 -13.24 -1.68
N LEU A 214 6.09 -12.05 -2.27
CA LEU A 214 4.91 -11.74 -3.08
C LEU A 214 4.74 -12.73 -4.22
N ASN A 215 5.86 -13.27 -4.68
CA ASN A 215 5.99 -14.17 -5.80
C ASN A 215 6.70 -15.46 -5.38
N SER A 216 6.01 -16.57 -5.49
CA SER A 216 6.54 -17.89 -5.12
C SER A 216 7.77 -18.33 -5.95
N GLY A 217 8.05 -17.66 -7.07
CA GLY A 217 9.25 -17.94 -7.90
C GLY A 217 10.58 -17.69 -7.20
N PHE A 218 10.61 -16.93 -6.10
CA PHE A 218 11.79 -16.77 -5.26
C PHE A 218 12.05 -17.91 -4.26
N GLY A 219 11.10 -18.85 -4.14
CA GLY A 219 11.24 -19.98 -3.20
C GLY A 219 12.46 -20.86 -3.48
N GLU A 220 12.83 -21.03 -4.76
CA GLU A 220 14.01 -21.79 -5.17
C GLU A 220 15.33 -21.11 -4.74
N GLU A 221 15.38 -19.78 -4.78
CA GLU A 221 16.54 -19.01 -4.29
C GLU A 221 16.75 -19.25 -2.78
N ILE A 222 15.67 -19.19 -2.01
CA ILE A 222 15.67 -19.46 -0.57
C ILE A 222 16.13 -20.90 -0.28
N CYS A 223 15.57 -21.89 -0.99
CA CYS A 223 15.97 -23.29 -0.83
C CYS A 223 17.44 -23.50 -1.19
N SER A 224 17.93 -22.86 -2.25
CA SER A 224 19.32 -22.97 -2.68
C SER A 224 20.28 -22.34 -1.66
N TRP A 225 19.94 -21.21 -1.09
CA TRP A 225 20.71 -20.59 -0.03
C TRP A 225 20.71 -21.45 1.25
N HIS A 226 19.55 -21.99 1.63
CA HIS A 226 19.42 -22.82 2.82
C HIS A 226 20.24 -24.12 2.77
N LYS A 227 20.38 -24.74 1.58
CA LYS A 227 21.21 -25.93 1.39
C LYS A 227 22.67 -25.73 1.82
N VAL A 228 23.21 -24.52 1.67
CA VAL A 228 24.59 -24.20 2.10
C VAL A 228 24.64 -23.57 3.49
N HIS A 229 23.49 -23.24 4.06
CA HIS A 229 23.34 -22.70 5.41
C HIS A 229 22.28 -23.48 6.24
N PRO A 230 22.41 -24.80 6.38
CA PRO A 230 21.35 -25.67 6.97
C PRO A 230 21.12 -25.43 8.47
N SER A 231 22.04 -24.71 9.14
CA SER A 231 21.90 -24.35 10.56
C SER A 231 21.00 -23.14 10.82
N ILE A 232 20.70 -22.34 9.80
CA ILE A 232 19.89 -21.12 9.95
C ILE A 232 18.42 -21.46 9.78
N GLU A 233 17.61 -21.10 10.76
CA GLU A 233 16.16 -21.30 10.71
C GLU A 233 15.48 -20.20 9.91
N LEU A 234 14.53 -20.59 9.01
CA LEU A 234 13.82 -19.72 8.10
C LEU A 234 12.32 -19.96 8.15
N HIS A 235 11.55 -18.89 8.37
CA HIS A 235 10.10 -18.88 8.25
C HIS A 235 9.68 -17.94 7.13
N ILE A 236 9.35 -18.49 5.98
CA ILE A 236 9.06 -17.75 4.76
C ILE A 236 7.56 -17.80 4.46
N PHE A 237 6.94 -16.64 4.32
CA PHE A 237 5.54 -16.51 3.93
C PHE A 237 5.41 -16.25 2.44
N TRP A 238 4.41 -16.82 1.80
CA TRP A 238 4.12 -16.62 0.38
C TRP A 238 2.61 -16.64 0.09
N ASP A 239 2.23 -16.08 -1.07
CA ASP A 239 0.83 -16.10 -1.57
C ASP A 239 0.64 -17.23 -2.60
N LYS A 240 1.28 -18.39 -2.41
CA LYS A 240 1.14 -19.56 -3.28
C LYS A 240 -0.21 -20.23 -2.97
N LYS A 241 -1.00 -20.41 -4.02
CA LYS A 241 -2.33 -21.08 -3.94
C LYS A 241 -2.16 -22.60 -3.98
N GLU A 242 -3.17 -23.31 -3.46
CA GLU A 242 -3.27 -24.79 -3.58
C GLU A 242 -2.13 -25.57 -2.93
N VAL A 243 -1.56 -25.00 -1.87
CA VAL A 243 -0.58 -25.68 -1.02
C VAL A 243 -1.08 -25.77 0.42
N LEU A 244 -0.47 -26.65 1.21
CA LEU A 244 -0.75 -26.77 2.64
C LEU A 244 -0.49 -25.43 3.35
N PRO A 245 -1.16 -25.15 4.49
CA PRO A 245 -0.90 -23.96 5.29
C PRO A 245 0.56 -23.78 5.67
N GLU A 246 1.28 -24.88 5.88
CA GLU A 246 2.71 -24.95 6.08
C GLU A 246 3.31 -26.05 5.21
N VAL A 247 4.41 -25.74 4.53
CA VAL A 247 5.23 -26.67 3.76
C VAL A 247 6.63 -26.70 4.38
N LYS A 248 6.95 -27.75 5.12
CA LYS A 248 8.29 -27.96 5.68
C LYS A 248 9.21 -28.54 4.62
N VAL A 249 10.31 -27.86 4.34
CA VAL A 249 11.40 -28.38 3.50
C VAL A 249 12.29 -29.31 4.33
N ASP A 250 12.61 -28.88 5.56
CA ASP A 250 13.30 -29.65 6.58
C ASP A 250 12.93 -29.15 8.00
N SER A 251 13.75 -29.46 9.00
CA SER A 251 13.51 -29.03 10.39
C SER A 251 13.73 -27.54 10.63
N ARG A 252 14.34 -26.80 9.69
CA ARG A 252 14.73 -25.39 9.85
C ARG A 252 14.24 -24.47 8.71
N LEU A 253 13.65 -25.01 7.65
CA LEU A 253 13.04 -24.21 6.59
C LEU A 253 11.58 -24.58 6.42
N SER A 254 10.71 -23.63 6.71
CA SER A 254 9.26 -23.73 6.49
C SER A 254 8.74 -22.59 5.61
N PHE A 255 7.88 -22.94 4.65
CA PHE A 255 7.07 -22.00 3.89
C PHE A 255 5.65 -22.00 4.42
N HIS A 256 5.10 -20.81 4.72
CA HIS A 256 3.78 -20.65 5.28
C HIS A 256 2.86 -19.92 4.30
N GLN A 257 1.61 -20.36 4.20
CA GLN A 257 0.58 -19.50 3.61
C GLN A 257 0.37 -18.25 4.47
N LEU A 258 0.05 -17.13 3.82
CA LEU A 258 -0.17 -15.88 4.53
C LEU A 258 -1.33 -16.02 5.53
N ASN A 259 -0.95 -15.87 6.79
CA ASN A 259 -1.84 -15.76 7.93
C ASN A 259 -1.44 -14.51 8.73
N ASP A 260 -2.34 -13.57 8.90
CA ASP A 260 -2.06 -12.27 9.48
C ASP A 260 -1.45 -12.33 10.88
N THR A 261 -1.99 -13.19 11.73
CA THR A 261 -1.53 -13.32 13.13
C THR A 261 -0.16 -13.99 13.19
N LEU A 262 0.01 -15.09 12.47
CA LEU A 262 1.30 -15.80 12.43
C LEU A 262 2.39 -14.95 11.79
N PHE A 263 2.07 -14.22 10.72
CA PHE A 263 3.02 -13.34 10.04
C PHE A 263 3.62 -12.30 10.99
N VAL A 264 2.78 -11.57 11.73
CA VAL A 264 3.23 -10.56 12.69
C VAL A 264 4.01 -11.19 13.84
N ARG A 265 3.55 -12.34 14.36
CA ARG A 265 4.23 -13.07 15.43
C ARG A 265 5.63 -13.50 15.03
N TYR A 266 5.80 -14.08 13.83
CA TYR A 266 7.11 -14.45 13.31
C TYR A 266 7.99 -13.22 13.05
N MET A 267 7.42 -12.13 12.52
CA MET A 267 8.16 -10.89 12.33
C MET A 267 8.67 -10.33 13.67
N ALA A 268 7.82 -10.28 14.69
CA ALA A 268 8.19 -9.74 16.00
C ALA A 268 9.32 -10.54 16.68
N GLY A 269 9.33 -11.86 16.49
CA GLY A 269 10.35 -12.76 17.06
C GLY A 269 11.61 -12.90 16.20
N ALA A 270 11.62 -12.50 14.96
CA ALA A 270 12.71 -12.72 14.03
C ALA A 270 13.97 -11.92 14.39
N ARG A 271 15.11 -12.42 13.95
CA ARG A 271 16.40 -11.72 13.93
C ARG A 271 16.40 -10.61 12.87
N ALA A 272 15.84 -10.90 11.68
CA ALA A 272 15.79 -9.99 10.55
C ALA A 272 14.67 -10.40 9.57
N TYR A 273 14.32 -9.50 8.63
CA TYR A 273 13.22 -9.67 7.70
C TYR A 273 13.66 -9.47 6.25
N ALA A 274 13.22 -10.34 5.34
CA ALA A 274 13.45 -10.25 3.90
C ALA A 274 12.13 -10.14 3.13
N THR A 275 12.03 -9.22 2.17
CA THR A 275 10.77 -8.97 1.45
C THR A 275 10.97 -8.39 0.06
N THR A 276 9.92 -8.45 -0.75
CA THR A 276 9.84 -7.75 -2.05
C THR A 276 9.46 -6.26 -1.93
N ALA A 277 9.72 -5.62 -0.78
CA ALA A 277 9.54 -4.20 -0.54
C ALA A 277 8.10 -3.66 -0.61
N GLY A 278 7.13 -4.41 -0.10
CA GLY A 278 5.79 -3.88 0.18
C GLY A 278 5.84 -2.85 1.31
N PHE A 279 5.23 -1.67 1.11
CA PHE A 279 5.32 -0.55 2.06
C PHE A 279 4.93 -0.94 3.49
N GLU A 280 3.76 -1.58 3.67
CA GLU A 280 3.22 -1.92 4.99
C GLU A 280 4.13 -2.86 5.77
N SER A 281 4.59 -3.95 5.14
CA SER A 281 5.42 -4.94 5.83
C SER A 281 6.80 -4.40 6.19
N VAL A 282 7.34 -3.47 5.38
CA VAL A 282 8.58 -2.75 5.72
C VAL A 282 8.35 -1.82 6.91
N CYS A 283 7.24 -1.07 6.95
CA CYS A 283 6.88 -0.24 8.10
C CYS A 283 6.70 -1.07 9.37
N GLU A 284 6.04 -2.21 9.30
CA GLU A 284 5.86 -3.13 10.42
C GLU A 284 7.21 -3.65 10.94
N ALA A 285 8.09 -4.07 10.04
CA ALA A 285 9.43 -4.53 10.41
C ALA A 285 10.27 -3.41 11.06
N MET A 286 10.25 -2.21 10.50
CA MET A 286 10.94 -1.04 11.07
C MET A 286 10.41 -0.69 12.46
N TYR A 287 9.09 -0.71 12.67
CA TYR A 287 8.48 -0.43 13.97
C TYR A 287 8.88 -1.46 15.02
N LEU A 288 8.99 -2.74 14.62
CA LEU A 288 9.46 -3.84 15.46
C LEU A 288 11.00 -3.89 15.58
N GLY A 289 11.72 -2.91 15.02
CA GLY A 289 13.17 -2.80 15.11
C GLY A 289 13.94 -3.86 14.31
N LYS A 290 13.32 -4.42 13.25
CA LYS A 290 13.95 -5.47 12.44
C LYS A 290 14.69 -4.87 11.24
N PRO A 291 15.95 -5.25 11.00
CA PRO A 291 16.63 -4.93 9.74
C PRO A 291 15.96 -5.63 8.57
N VAL A 292 15.85 -4.92 7.44
CA VAL A 292 15.11 -5.38 6.27
C VAL A 292 16.02 -5.52 5.06
N LEU A 293 15.97 -6.69 4.41
CA LEU A 293 16.47 -6.91 3.05
C LEU A 293 15.30 -6.74 2.07
N MET A 294 15.43 -5.82 1.13
CA MET A 294 14.39 -5.48 0.15
C MET A 294 14.82 -5.89 -1.26
N VAL A 295 14.01 -6.72 -1.92
CA VAL A 295 14.21 -7.21 -3.29
C VAL A 295 13.05 -6.75 -4.15
N PRO A 296 13.08 -5.50 -4.69
CA PRO A 296 11.97 -4.95 -5.45
C PRO A 296 11.79 -5.65 -6.80
N THR A 297 10.55 -5.91 -7.18
CA THR A 297 10.20 -6.61 -8.44
C THR A 297 9.57 -5.70 -9.49
N HIS A 298 9.17 -4.49 -9.11
CA HIS A 298 8.59 -3.49 -10.00
C HIS A 298 8.85 -2.07 -9.48
N ILE A 299 8.57 -1.08 -10.33
CA ILE A 299 8.93 0.33 -10.11
C ILE A 299 8.39 0.92 -8.80
N GLU A 300 7.18 0.55 -8.37
CA GLU A 300 6.63 1.03 -7.09
C GLU A 300 7.44 0.49 -5.92
N GLN A 301 7.77 -0.82 -5.93
CA GLN A 301 8.59 -1.44 -4.90
C GLN A 301 10.02 -0.90 -4.90
N ALA A 302 10.57 -0.55 -6.07
CA ALA A 302 11.88 0.11 -6.16
C ALA A 302 11.85 1.50 -5.48
N CYS A 303 10.79 2.28 -5.69
CA CYS A 303 10.60 3.56 -5.00
C CYS A 303 10.42 3.37 -3.48
N ASN A 304 9.63 2.38 -3.07
CA ASN A 304 9.41 2.07 -1.65
C ASN A 304 10.72 1.66 -0.96
N ALA A 305 11.48 0.74 -1.57
CA ALA A 305 12.75 0.27 -1.04
C ALA A 305 13.77 1.42 -0.93
N PHE A 306 13.86 2.27 -1.95
CA PHE A 306 14.75 3.41 -1.96
C PHE A 306 14.42 4.39 -0.83
N ASP A 307 13.15 4.74 -0.63
CA ASP A 307 12.71 5.63 0.45
C ASP A 307 12.91 4.98 1.83
N ALA A 308 12.65 3.67 1.95
CA ALA A 308 12.85 2.92 3.18
C ALA A 308 14.33 2.86 3.61
N VAL A 309 15.27 2.69 2.66
CA VAL A 309 16.71 2.75 2.97
C VAL A 309 17.10 4.13 3.50
N HIS A 310 16.61 5.22 2.90
CA HIS A 310 16.82 6.57 3.40
C HIS A 310 16.22 6.80 4.80
N ALA A 311 15.23 6.02 5.15
CA ALA A 311 14.63 5.99 6.49
C ALA A 311 15.31 4.99 7.44
N GLY A 312 16.40 4.33 7.03
CA GLY A 312 17.17 3.42 7.88
C GLY A 312 16.54 2.03 8.07
N ALA A 313 15.68 1.59 7.14
CA ALA A 313 15.04 0.26 7.22
C ALA A 313 16.03 -0.90 7.04
N GLY A 314 17.03 -0.71 6.16
CA GLY A 314 17.95 -1.78 5.81
C GLY A 314 18.60 -1.59 4.45
N VAL A 315 18.65 -2.64 3.64
CA VAL A 315 19.38 -2.66 2.35
C VAL A 315 18.50 -3.15 1.19
N ILE A 316 18.88 -2.73 -0.03
CA ILE A 316 18.28 -3.22 -1.29
C ILE A 316 19.25 -4.22 -1.92
N ALA A 317 18.71 -5.29 -2.49
CA ALA A 317 19.44 -6.25 -3.30
C ALA A 317 18.63 -6.68 -4.54
N ASP A 318 19.31 -7.26 -5.53
CA ASP A 318 18.67 -7.78 -6.74
C ASP A 318 18.13 -9.21 -6.54
N ARG A 319 18.50 -9.87 -5.45
CA ARG A 319 18.12 -11.23 -5.06
C ARG A 319 18.00 -11.34 -3.53
N PHE A 320 17.43 -12.44 -3.06
CA PHE A 320 17.36 -12.75 -1.61
C PHE A 320 18.72 -13.14 -1.05
N ASP A 321 19.62 -12.17 -0.95
CA ASP A 321 20.96 -12.32 -0.34
C ASP A 321 20.83 -12.34 1.20
N LEU A 322 20.54 -13.51 1.75
CA LEU A 322 20.36 -13.67 3.19
C LEU A 322 21.68 -13.56 3.98
N ASP A 323 22.86 -13.67 3.33
CA ASP A 323 24.14 -13.40 3.98
C ASP A 323 24.30 -11.91 4.29
N ALA A 324 23.96 -11.04 3.31
CA ALA A 324 23.90 -9.60 3.53
C ALA A 324 22.92 -9.23 4.65
N LEU A 325 21.76 -9.91 4.72
CA LEU A 325 20.78 -9.70 5.79
C LEU A 325 21.33 -10.14 7.16
N LEU A 326 22.02 -11.27 7.25
CA LEU A 326 22.66 -11.72 8.49
C LEU A 326 23.74 -10.75 8.97
N GLN A 327 24.58 -10.24 8.07
CA GLN A 327 25.58 -9.21 8.39
C GLN A 327 24.91 -7.92 8.88
N LEU A 328 23.89 -7.43 8.18
CA LEU A 328 23.13 -6.25 8.58
C LEU A 328 22.53 -6.44 9.99
N SER A 329 22.02 -7.62 10.31
CA SER A 329 21.41 -7.92 11.62
C SER A 329 22.35 -7.81 12.82
N GLN A 330 23.68 -7.79 12.58
CA GLN A 330 24.69 -7.64 13.65
C GLN A 330 24.88 -6.16 14.05
N THR A 331 24.73 -5.24 13.11
CA THR A 331 25.04 -3.82 13.28
C THR A 331 23.82 -2.91 13.27
N HIS A 332 22.67 -3.43 12.82
CA HIS A 332 21.46 -2.63 12.72
C HIS A 332 20.97 -2.08 14.06
N GLN A 333 20.62 -0.81 14.05
CA GLN A 333 19.99 -0.13 15.18
C GLN A 333 18.56 0.29 14.82
N PRO A 334 17.56 0.03 15.67
CA PRO A 334 16.19 0.46 15.44
C PRO A 334 16.07 1.98 15.25
N ASN A 335 15.29 2.42 14.28
CA ASN A 335 15.04 3.84 14.05
C ASN A 335 14.00 4.39 15.03
N LEU A 336 14.44 4.95 16.13
CA LEU A 336 13.55 5.54 17.16
C LEU A 336 12.74 6.73 16.60
N ALA A 337 13.29 7.51 15.67
CA ALA A 337 12.56 8.61 15.04
C ALA A 337 11.36 8.09 14.23
N PHE A 338 11.49 6.95 13.54
CA PHE A 338 10.38 6.30 12.88
C PHE A 338 9.32 5.82 13.86
N SER A 339 9.71 5.19 14.97
CA SER A 339 8.75 4.75 16.00
C SER A 339 7.99 5.92 16.62
N HIS A 340 8.65 7.06 16.87
CA HIS A 340 7.99 8.28 17.33
C HIS A 340 7.05 8.87 16.26
N TRP A 341 7.44 8.80 14.98
CA TRP A 341 6.60 9.22 13.87
C TRP A 341 5.31 8.40 13.78
N VAL A 342 5.42 7.08 13.87
CA VAL A 342 4.26 6.15 13.87
C VAL A 342 3.30 6.44 15.02
N LYS A 343 3.80 6.73 16.22
CA LYS A 343 2.95 7.05 17.39
C LYS A 343 2.09 8.31 17.21
N GLN A 344 2.39 9.17 16.26
CA GLN A 344 1.60 10.36 15.94
C GLN A 344 0.49 10.08 14.90
N ALA A 345 0.39 8.84 14.37
CA ALA A 345 -0.51 8.51 13.26
C ALA A 345 -1.98 8.87 13.56
N ASP A 346 -2.48 8.52 14.73
CA ASP A 346 -3.88 8.74 15.10
C ASP A 346 -4.20 10.22 15.06
N TRP A 347 -3.44 11.03 15.75
CA TRP A 347 -3.67 12.47 15.79
C TRP A 347 -3.51 13.14 14.42
N LEU A 348 -2.42 12.83 13.68
CA LEU A 348 -2.13 13.45 12.39
C LEU A 348 -3.12 13.05 11.29
N ILE A 349 -3.62 11.82 11.33
CA ILE A 349 -4.57 11.32 10.32
C ILE A 349 -5.99 11.76 10.68
N LEU A 350 -6.43 11.57 11.94
CA LEU A 350 -7.80 11.87 12.35
C LEU A 350 -8.14 13.35 12.28
N ARG A 351 -7.17 14.25 12.55
CA ARG A 351 -7.39 15.71 12.39
C ARG A 351 -7.82 16.07 10.97
N GLU A 352 -7.40 15.31 9.94
CA GLU A 352 -7.74 15.58 8.54
C GLU A 352 -9.18 15.18 8.18
N PHE A 353 -9.86 14.47 9.08
CA PHE A 353 -11.28 14.09 8.95
C PHE A 353 -12.22 14.92 9.83
N ARG A 354 -11.74 16.01 10.41
CA ARG A 354 -12.59 16.94 11.15
C ARG A 354 -13.59 17.62 10.18
N PRO A 355 -14.90 17.63 10.53
CA PRO A 355 -15.95 18.14 9.65
C PRO A 355 -15.74 19.60 9.23
N ASP A 356 -15.27 20.46 10.16
CA ASP A 356 -14.97 21.86 9.92
C ASP A 356 -13.88 22.07 8.85
N LEU A 357 -12.88 21.18 8.79
CA LEU A 357 -11.79 21.26 7.81
C LEU A 357 -12.10 20.61 6.46
N LEU A 358 -13.04 19.66 6.42
CA LEU A 358 -13.39 18.95 5.18
C LEU A 358 -14.53 19.62 4.42
N MET A 359 -15.54 20.17 5.14
CA MET A 359 -16.74 20.70 4.51
C MET A 359 -16.55 22.12 3.93
N GLU A 360 -15.51 22.85 4.33
CA GLU A 360 -15.12 24.11 3.68
C GLU A 360 -14.60 23.90 2.24
N GLU A 361 -14.12 22.68 1.90
CA GLU A 361 -13.67 22.33 0.57
C GLU A 361 -14.82 21.77 -0.28
N THR A 362 -15.68 22.63 -0.79
CA THR A 362 -16.75 22.18 -1.70
C THR A 362 -16.19 21.64 -3.01
N PRO A 363 -16.80 20.59 -3.61
CA PRO A 363 -16.37 20.05 -4.91
C PRO A 363 -16.28 21.13 -6.03
N ALA A 364 -17.10 22.16 -5.98
CA ALA A 364 -17.06 23.27 -6.96
C ALA A 364 -15.76 24.09 -6.86
N SER A 365 -15.26 24.36 -5.64
CA SER A 365 -14.00 25.07 -5.43
C SER A 365 -12.79 24.25 -5.87
N LEU A 366 -12.85 22.93 -5.70
CA LEU A 366 -11.84 21.98 -6.15
C LEU A 366 -11.75 21.91 -7.68
N TRP A 367 -12.89 21.86 -8.37
CA TRP A 367 -12.93 21.85 -9.85
C TRP A 367 -12.41 23.15 -10.44
N HIS A 368 -12.69 24.28 -9.83
CA HIS A 368 -12.15 25.59 -10.28
C HIS A 368 -10.63 25.63 -10.12
N ARG A 369 -10.08 25.14 -9.00
CA ARG A 369 -8.63 25.04 -8.77
C ARG A 369 -7.94 24.06 -9.72
N LEU A 370 -8.57 22.94 -10.06
CA LEU A 370 -8.03 21.96 -11.01
C LEU A 370 -8.06 22.49 -12.45
N SER A 371 -9.15 23.12 -12.90
CA SER A 371 -9.28 23.66 -14.25
C SER A 371 -8.29 24.80 -14.53
N THR A 372 -8.12 25.72 -13.60
CA THR A 372 -7.14 26.82 -13.72
C THR A 372 -5.70 26.30 -13.72
N ARG A 373 -5.35 25.27 -12.94
CA ARG A 373 -4.00 24.69 -12.93
C ARG A 373 -3.68 23.85 -14.18
N TRP A 374 -4.66 23.12 -14.72
CA TRP A 374 -4.49 22.39 -15.98
C TRP A 374 -4.19 23.35 -17.14
N ILE A 375 -4.96 24.43 -17.27
CA ILE A 375 -4.75 25.46 -18.29
C ILE A 375 -3.37 26.12 -18.13
N TYR A 376 -2.92 26.42 -16.90
CA TYR A 376 -1.61 27.05 -16.65
C TYR A 376 -0.42 26.14 -16.93
N ARG A 377 -0.54 24.82 -16.68
CA ARG A 377 0.57 23.86 -16.96
C ARG A 377 0.68 23.47 -18.44
N PHE A 378 -0.42 23.35 -19.15
CA PHE A 378 -0.39 23.12 -20.61
C PHE A 378 0.07 24.36 -21.38
N GLY A 379 -0.26 25.57 -20.93
CA GLY A 379 0.22 26.81 -21.54
C GLY A 379 1.74 27.04 -21.44
N LYS A 380 2.40 26.50 -20.39
CA LYS A 380 3.87 26.59 -20.22
C LYS A 380 4.67 25.50 -20.92
N SER A 381 4.05 24.44 -21.43
CA SER A 381 4.74 23.39 -22.18
C SER A 381 4.72 23.63 -23.71
N LEU A 382 4.05 24.69 -24.18
CA LEU A 382 3.95 25.09 -25.58
C LEU A 382 4.65 26.44 -25.86
N SER A 383 5.26 27.05 -24.87
CA SER A 383 6.20 28.17 -24.97
C SER A 383 7.61 27.67 -24.54
#